data_acc42e4ee2a999d2a04ca8d73187ff4f
#
_entry.id   acc42e4ee2a999d2a04ca8d73187ff4f
#
_cell.length_a   1.000
_cell.length_b   1.000
_cell.length_c   1.000
_cell.angle_alpha   90.00
_cell.angle_beta   90.00
_cell.angle_gamma   90.00
#
_symmetry.space_group_name_H-M   'P 1'
#
loop_
_entity.id
_entity.type
_entity.pdbx_description
1 polymer ?
#
loop_
_entity_poly.entity_id
_entity_poly.type
_entity_poly.pdbx_seq_one_letter_code
_entity_poly.pdbx_strand_id
1 'polypeptide(L)'
;MNRESNIHTYIFAVIMVVSVASVLSFTSESLKDLQNSNIKKEKMQNILSSVGINVSRDESESLYGDYIREELSLKSDGSVDDQVNAFNINLALEVKKDKDIQRFPLYIANVENQKFYVIPLRGAGLWAEIWLSLIHI
;
A
#
# COMPACT_ATOMS: atom_id res chain seq x y z
N MET A 1 -6.04 -48.14 -20.09
CA MET A 1 -5.50 -46.85 -20.54
C MET A 1 -3.96 -47.03 -20.65
N ASN A 2 -3.43 -46.98 -21.90
CA ASN A 2 -1.99 -47.19 -22.13
C ASN A 2 -1.20 -46.04 -21.52
N ARG A 3 -0.36 -46.33 -20.53
CA ARG A 3 0.49 -45.35 -19.81
C ARG A 3 1.59 -44.72 -20.69
N GLU A 4 1.85 -45.29 -21.84
CA GLU A 4 2.87 -44.84 -22.81
C GLU A 4 2.32 -43.94 -23.92
N SER A 5 1.04 -43.55 -23.87
CA SER A 5 0.45 -42.66 -24.87
C SER A 5 0.79 -41.22 -24.53
N ASN A 6 1.27 -40.45 -25.51
CA ASN A 6 1.49 -38.99 -25.41
C ASN A 6 0.25 -38.25 -24.87
N ILE A 7 -0.95 -38.73 -25.20
CA ILE A 7 -2.22 -38.18 -24.71
C ILE A 7 -2.34 -38.30 -23.19
N HIS A 8 -1.93 -39.43 -22.61
CA HIS A 8 -1.96 -39.61 -21.16
C HIS A 8 -1.04 -38.60 -20.46
N THR A 9 0.15 -38.36 -21.02
CA THR A 9 1.11 -37.39 -20.49
C THR A 9 0.56 -35.96 -20.54
N TYR A 10 -0.09 -35.58 -21.65
CA TYR A 10 -0.72 -34.26 -21.76
C TYR A 10 -1.89 -34.08 -20.78
N ILE A 11 -2.77 -35.08 -20.66
CA ILE A 11 -3.88 -35.01 -19.70
C ILE A 11 -3.36 -34.90 -18.27
N PHE A 12 -2.35 -35.69 -17.90
CA PHE A 12 -1.72 -35.64 -16.59
C PHE A 12 -1.12 -34.24 -16.32
N ALA A 13 -0.38 -33.68 -17.28
CA ALA A 13 0.22 -32.35 -17.16
C ALA A 13 -0.85 -31.27 -16.97
N VAL A 14 -1.93 -31.32 -17.74
CA VAL A 14 -3.05 -30.35 -17.61
C VAL A 14 -3.71 -30.46 -16.23
N ILE A 15 -4.00 -31.68 -15.78
CA ILE A 15 -4.62 -31.89 -14.45
C ILE A 15 -3.70 -31.35 -13.34
N MET A 16 -2.39 -31.59 -13.42
CA MET A 16 -1.43 -31.08 -12.44
C MET A 16 -1.41 -29.56 -12.42
N VAL A 17 -1.32 -28.92 -13.58
CA VAL A 17 -1.30 -27.45 -13.67
C VAL A 17 -2.60 -26.85 -13.13
N VAL A 18 -3.75 -27.39 -13.52
CA VAL A 18 -5.06 -26.90 -13.05
C VAL A 18 -5.21 -27.08 -11.55
N SER A 19 -4.77 -28.22 -10.99
CA SER A 19 -4.84 -28.49 -9.55
C SER A 19 -3.99 -27.49 -8.76
N VAL A 20 -2.73 -27.28 -9.16
CA VAL A 20 -1.85 -26.33 -8.51
C VAL A 20 -2.36 -24.89 -8.61
N ALA A 21 -2.79 -24.48 -9.81
CA ALA A 21 -3.35 -23.16 -10.04
C ALA A 21 -4.61 -22.90 -9.18
N SER A 22 -5.48 -23.89 -9.06
CA SER A 22 -6.69 -23.79 -8.24
C SER A 22 -6.37 -23.62 -6.75
N VAL A 23 -5.42 -24.39 -6.22
CA VAL A 23 -4.99 -24.29 -4.81
C VAL A 23 -4.36 -22.93 -4.55
N LEU A 24 -3.46 -22.48 -5.42
CA LEU A 24 -2.81 -21.17 -5.28
C LEU A 24 -3.81 -20.01 -5.35
N SER A 25 -4.75 -20.08 -6.30
CA SER A 25 -5.80 -19.05 -6.45
C SER A 25 -6.69 -18.96 -5.21
N PHE A 26 -7.14 -20.11 -4.71
CA PHE A 26 -7.96 -20.15 -3.50
C PHE A 26 -7.22 -19.61 -2.27
N THR A 27 -5.96 -20.03 -2.09
CA THR A 27 -5.13 -19.54 -0.98
C THR A 27 -4.89 -18.04 -1.07
N SER A 28 -4.58 -17.54 -2.27
CA SER A 28 -4.36 -16.11 -2.52
C SER A 28 -5.59 -15.27 -2.17
N GLU A 29 -6.78 -15.69 -2.61
CA GLU A 29 -8.02 -14.97 -2.33
C GLU A 29 -8.37 -15.01 -0.83
N SER A 30 -8.17 -16.16 -0.17
CA SER A 30 -8.44 -16.30 1.27
C SER A 30 -7.54 -15.42 2.16
N LEU A 31 -6.32 -15.11 1.71
CA LEU A 31 -5.38 -14.28 2.46
C LEU A 31 -5.45 -12.78 2.11
N LYS A 32 -6.19 -12.40 1.10
CA LYS A 32 -6.24 -11.03 0.58
C LYS A 32 -6.66 -9.99 1.62
N ASP A 33 -7.69 -10.30 2.42
CA ASP A 33 -8.18 -9.38 3.45
C ASP A 33 -7.13 -9.18 4.57
N LEU A 34 -6.45 -10.25 4.96
CA LEU A 34 -5.36 -10.18 5.94
C LEU A 34 -4.17 -9.37 5.39
N GLN A 35 -3.82 -9.56 4.12
CA GLN A 35 -2.76 -8.80 3.47
C GLN A 35 -3.13 -7.31 3.39
N ASN A 36 -4.35 -6.98 2.98
CA ASN A 36 -4.82 -5.60 2.91
C ASN A 36 -4.81 -4.92 4.28
N SER A 37 -5.26 -5.63 5.32
CA SER A 37 -5.20 -5.14 6.70
C SER A 37 -3.77 -4.87 7.16
N ASN A 38 -2.85 -5.81 6.86
CA ASN A 38 -1.44 -5.65 7.21
C ASN A 38 -0.77 -4.47 6.48
N ILE A 39 -1.06 -4.28 5.20
CA ILE A 39 -0.57 -3.15 4.41
C ILE A 39 -1.09 -1.82 4.99
N LYS A 40 -2.38 -1.77 5.38
CA LYS A 40 -2.97 -0.60 6.02
C LYS A 40 -2.27 -0.26 7.33
N LYS A 41 -2.10 -1.23 8.22
CA LYS A 41 -1.41 -1.06 9.50
C LYS A 41 0.05 -0.64 9.32
N GLU A 42 0.76 -1.23 8.36
CA GLU A 42 2.13 -0.87 8.04
C GLU A 42 2.24 0.57 7.54
N LYS A 43 1.31 1.01 6.69
CA LYS A 43 1.27 2.40 6.23
C LYS A 43 1.06 3.37 7.40
N MET A 44 0.14 3.06 8.32
CA MET A 44 -0.10 3.86 9.53
C MET A 44 1.15 3.89 10.42
N GLN A 45 1.79 2.75 10.65
CA GLN A 45 3.02 2.64 11.41
C GLN A 45 4.15 3.50 10.81
N ASN A 46 4.32 3.47 9.49
CA ASN A 46 5.34 4.25 8.80
C ASN A 46 5.10 5.77 8.91
N ILE A 47 3.83 6.21 8.81
CA ILE A 47 3.46 7.61 8.99
C ILE A 47 3.75 8.06 10.43
N LEU A 48 3.36 7.28 11.44
CA LEU A 48 3.65 7.58 12.86
C LEU A 48 5.15 7.59 13.14
N SER A 49 5.88 6.61 12.62
CA SER A 49 7.34 6.53 12.78
C SER A 49 8.05 7.74 12.18
N SER A 50 7.51 8.31 11.10
CA SER A 50 8.08 9.50 10.47
C SER A 50 8.03 10.73 11.37
N VAL A 51 7.05 10.83 12.28
CA VAL A 51 6.95 11.91 13.29
C VAL A 51 7.54 11.52 14.65
N GLY A 52 8.37 10.47 14.70
CA GLY A 52 9.08 10.03 15.90
C GLY A 52 8.30 9.09 16.82
N ILE A 53 7.09 8.68 16.43
CA ILE A 53 6.25 7.78 17.22
C ILE A 53 6.47 6.34 16.76
N ASN A 54 7.28 5.60 17.50
CA ASN A 54 7.58 4.21 17.21
C ASN A 54 6.59 3.29 17.92
N VAL A 55 5.75 2.63 17.14
CA VAL A 55 4.68 1.74 17.62
C VAL A 55 4.74 0.39 16.93
N SER A 56 4.16 -0.62 17.57
CA SER A 56 3.96 -1.90 16.90
C SER A 56 2.89 -1.80 15.82
N ARG A 57 2.89 -2.76 14.88
CA ARG A 57 1.89 -2.79 13.80
C ARG A 57 0.45 -2.88 14.32
N ASP A 58 0.25 -3.60 15.41
CA ASP A 58 -1.10 -3.80 15.98
C ASP A 58 -1.62 -2.56 16.73
N GLU A 59 -0.74 -1.77 17.32
CA GLU A 59 -1.07 -0.52 18.00
C GLU A 59 -1.22 0.66 17.03
N SER A 60 -0.71 0.52 15.80
CA SER A 60 -0.67 1.61 14.83
C SER A 60 -2.05 2.17 14.50
N GLU A 61 -3.09 1.33 14.45
CA GLU A 61 -4.45 1.77 14.08
C GLU A 61 -5.09 2.65 15.17
N SER A 62 -4.88 2.33 16.46
CA SER A 62 -5.41 3.11 17.57
C SER A 62 -4.68 4.46 17.70
N LEU A 63 -3.37 4.44 17.65
CA LEU A 63 -2.54 5.64 17.81
C LEU A 63 -2.58 6.56 16.59
N TYR A 64 -2.83 6.00 15.40
CA TYR A 64 -2.97 6.80 14.20
C TYR A 64 -4.08 7.85 14.32
N GLY A 65 -5.26 7.46 14.84
CA GLY A 65 -6.37 8.39 15.08
C GLY A 65 -6.08 9.46 16.14
N ASP A 66 -5.18 9.17 17.10
CA ASP A 66 -4.83 10.12 18.15
C ASP A 66 -3.86 11.21 17.68
N TYR A 67 -2.95 10.89 16.79
CA TYR A 67 -1.89 11.79 16.34
C TYR A 67 -2.16 12.41 14.97
N ILE A 68 -2.78 11.70 14.03
CA ILE A 68 -3.09 12.24 12.70
C ILE A 68 -4.44 12.94 12.74
N ARG A 69 -4.42 14.26 12.53
CA ARG A 69 -5.61 15.11 12.60
C ARG A 69 -6.31 15.27 11.26
N GLU A 70 -5.53 15.34 10.18
CA GLU A 70 -6.06 15.57 8.85
C GLU A 70 -5.31 14.73 7.83
N GLU A 71 -6.05 14.22 6.87
CA GLU A 71 -5.56 13.51 5.69
C GLU A 71 -6.04 14.25 4.45
N LEU A 72 -5.14 14.91 3.75
CA LEU A 72 -5.47 15.75 2.61
C LEU A 72 -4.96 15.12 1.31
N SER A 73 -5.80 15.12 0.29
CA SER A 73 -5.41 14.80 -1.08
C SER A 73 -5.13 16.10 -1.83
N LEU A 74 -3.88 16.28 -2.27
CA LEU A 74 -3.47 17.48 -3.00
C LEU A 74 -3.43 17.23 -4.51
N LYS A 75 -3.91 18.18 -5.28
CA LYS A 75 -3.71 18.25 -6.73
C LYS A 75 -2.32 18.80 -7.06
N SER A 76 -1.93 18.73 -8.32
CA SER A 76 -0.63 19.23 -8.80
C SER A 76 -0.44 20.74 -8.60
N ASP A 77 -1.52 21.50 -8.50
CA ASP A 77 -1.52 22.94 -8.23
C ASP A 77 -1.49 23.28 -6.72
N GLY A 78 -1.47 22.26 -5.86
CA GLY A 78 -1.50 22.40 -4.41
C GLY A 78 -2.89 22.56 -3.81
N SER A 79 -3.94 22.59 -4.59
CA SER A 79 -5.32 22.66 -4.08
C SER A 79 -5.75 21.31 -3.50
N VAL A 80 -6.63 21.35 -2.48
CA VAL A 80 -7.17 20.14 -1.85
C VAL A 80 -8.29 19.55 -2.71
N ASP A 81 -8.32 18.23 -2.80
CA ASP A 81 -9.38 17.44 -3.44
C ASP A 81 -10.09 16.58 -2.40
N ASP A 82 -11.21 17.06 -1.90
CA ASP A 82 -12.00 16.38 -0.86
C ASP A 82 -12.72 15.10 -1.36
N GLN A 83 -12.72 14.86 -2.67
CA GLN A 83 -13.38 13.68 -3.25
C GLN A 83 -12.50 12.44 -3.20
N VAL A 84 -11.20 12.61 -2.99
CA VAL A 84 -10.22 11.53 -2.98
C VAL A 84 -9.66 11.34 -1.59
N ASN A 85 -9.85 10.14 -1.04
CA ASN A 85 -9.28 9.80 0.25
C ASN A 85 -7.74 9.66 0.15
N ALA A 86 -7.02 10.50 0.88
CA ALA A 86 -5.56 10.57 0.86
C ALA A 86 -4.90 9.24 1.27
N PHE A 87 -5.48 8.53 2.22
CA PHE A 87 -4.96 7.26 2.68
C PHE A 87 -4.94 6.18 1.57
N ASN A 88 -5.92 6.21 0.66
CA ASN A 88 -6.05 5.24 -0.42
C ASN A 88 -5.20 5.58 -1.66
N ILE A 89 -4.54 6.73 -1.69
CA ILE A 89 -3.67 7.11 -2.80
C ILE A 89 -2.48 6.16 -2.89
N ASN A 90 -2.31 5.57 -4.09
CA ASN A 90 -1.15 4.76 -4.43
C ASN A 90 -0.18 5.57 -5.28
N LEU A 91 0.88 6.07 -4.67
CA LEU A 91 1.89 6.91 -5.34
C LEU A 91 2.51 6.22 -6.58
N ALA A 92 2.61 4.88 -6.57
CA ALA A 92 3.14 4.14 -7.71
C ALA A 92 2.28 4.27 -8.97
N LEU A 93 0.99 4.42 -8.78
CA LEU A 93 0.02 4.62 -9.87
C LEU A 93 -0.13 6.11 -10.20
N GLU A 94 -0.11 6.97 -9.18
CA GLU A 94 -0.27 8.42 -9.37
C GLU A 94 0.83 9.03 -10.24
N VAL A 95 2.10 8.67 -10.01
CA VAL A 95 3.22 9.22 -10.79
C VAL A 95 3.23 8.80 -12.27
N LYS A 96 2.40 7.81 -12.64
CA LYS A 96 2.23 7.37 -14.03
C LYS A 96 1.12 8.09 -14.77
N LYS A 97 0.28 8.84 -14.04
CA LYS A 97 -0.81 9.63 -14.61
C LYS A 97 -0.29 10.95 -15.18
N ASP A 98 -1.09 11.60 -16.01
CA ASP A 98 -0.82 12.96 -16.47
C ASP A 98 -0.82 13.91 -15.27
N LYS A 99 0.07 14.91 -15.30
CA LYS A 99 0.32 15.82 -14.17
C LYS A 99 -0.95 16.47 -13.60
N ASP A 100 -1.88 16.82 -14.48
CA ASP A 100 -3.10 17.55 -14.09
C ASP A 100 -4.09 16.70 -13.26
N ILE A 101 -4.00 15.37 -13.38
CA ILE A 101 -4.87 14.42 -12.67
C ILE A 101 -4.19 13.69 -11.53
N GLN A 102 -2.89 13.96 -11.30
CA GLN A 102 -2.15 13.38 -10.17
C GLN A 102 -2.71 13.87 -8.84
N ARG A 103 -2.66 12.97 -7.84
CA ARG A 103 -3.03 13.27 -6.47
C ARG A 103 -1.93 12.82 -5.53
N PHE A 104 -1.64 13.67 -4.55
CA PHE A 104 -0.57 13.43 -3.57
C PHE A 104 -1.14 13.51 -2.17
N PRO A 105 -0.88 12.51 -1.32
CA PRO A 105 -1.33 12.53 0.05
C PRO A 105 -0.47 13.45 0.91
N LEU A 106 -1.11 14.21 1.78
CA LEU A 106 -0.50 14.99 2.84
C LEU A 106 -1.18 14.62 4.16
N TYR A 107 -0.39 14.25 5.15
CA TYR A 107 -0.88 13.97 6.50
C TYR A 107 -0.44 15.06 7.46
N ILE A 108 -1.37 15.53 8.29
CA ILE A 108 -1.11 16.52 9.32
C ILE A 108 -1.18 15.82 10.67
N ALA A 109 -0.02 15.68 11.31
CA ALA A 109 0.11 15.13 12.64
C ALA A 109 0.23 16.25 13.70
N ASN A 110 -0.28 15.98 14.88
CA ASN A 110 -0.07 16.82 16.07
C ASN A 110 0.62 15.98 17.15
N VAL A 111 1.87 16.31 17.42
CA VAL A 111 2.68 15.65 18.44
C VAL A 111 3.20 16.72 19.41
N GLU A 112 2.93 16.58 20.70
CA GLU A 112 3.34 17.53 21.74
C GLU A 112 2.98 18.99 21.44
N ASN A 113 1.78 19.23 20.90
CA ASN A 113 1.28 20.54 20.47
C ASN A 113 2.04 21.16 19.28
N GLN A 114 2.88 20.42 18.60
CA GLN A 114 3.52 20.83 17.35
C GLN A 114 2.83 20.15 16.15
N LYS A 115 2.65 20.92 15.07
CA LYS A 115 2.10 20.42 13.81
C LYS A 115 3.24 19.92 12.93
N PHE A 116 3.07 18.69 12.45
CA PHE A 116 3.98 18.07 11.49
C PHE A 116 3.23 17.80 10.19
N TYR A 117 3.85 18.16 9.08
CA TYR A 117 3.34 17.86 7.75
C TYR A 117 4.13 16.70 7.17
N VAL A 118 3.47 15.57 6.94
CA VAL A 118 4.10 14.35 6.44
C VAL A 118 3.71 14.13 5.00
N ILE A 119 4.68 14.16 4.10
CA ILE A 119 4.51 13.94 2.66
C ILE A 119 5.24 12.66 2.30
N PRO A 120 4.55 11.56 1.98
CA PRO A 120 5.20 10.35 1.50
C PRO A 120 5.71 10.56 0.08
N LEU A 121 6.94 10.15 -0.15
CA LEU A 121 7.63 10.22 -1.43
C LEU A 121 8.00 8.82 -1.89
N ARG A 122 7.98 8.62 -3.20
CA ARG A 122 8.42 7.39 -3.85
C ARG A 122 9.42 7.71 -4.94
N GLY A 123 10.52 6.99 -4.97
CA GLY A 123 11.56 7.11 -5.97
C GLY A 123 12.04 5.76 -6.50
N ALA A 124 12.76 5.77 -7.62
CA ALA A 124 13.44 4.60 -8.13
C ALA A 124 14.86 4.55 -7.55
N GLY A 125 15.16 3.49 -6.81
CA GLY A 125 16.51 3.18 -6.36
C GLY A 125 17.26 2.29 -7.37
N LEU A 126 18.52 2.01 -7.10
CA LEU A 126 19.37 1.18 -7.97
C LEU A 126 18.91 -0.28 -8.01
N TRP A 127 18.43 -0.81 -6.88
CA TRP A 127 18.04 -2.21 -6.71
C TRP A 127 16.55 -2.43 -6.45
N ALA A 128 15.89 -1.41 -5.86
CA ALA A 128 14.50 -1.48 -5.50
C ALA A 128 13.89 -0.07 -5.43
N GLU A 129 12.58 -0.02 -5.27
CA GLU A 129 11.87 1.22 -5.01
C GLU A 129 12.25 1.77 -3.62
N ILE A 130 12.41 3.10 -3.55
CA ILE A 130 12.69 3.80 -2.30
C ILE A 130 11.43 4.55 -1.88
N TRP A 131 11.05 4.37 -0.61
CA TRP A 131 9.97 5.09 0.04
C TRP A 131 10.56 5.99 1.11
N LEU A 132 10.16 7.25 1.09
CA LEU A 132 10.59 8.27 2.03
C LEU A 132 9.38 9.02 2.55
N SER A 133 9.49 9.58 3.75
CA SER A 133 8.54 10.57 4.26
C SER A 133 9.28 11.88 4.51
N LEU A 134 8.86 12.94 3.84
CA LEU A 134 9.35 14.29 4.11
C LEU A 134 8.52 14.86 5.26
N ILE A 135 9.20 15.39 6.28
CA ILE A 135 8.56 16.01 7.43
C ILE A 135 8.94 17.48 7.46
N HIS A 136 7.95 18.33 7.66
CA HIS A 136 8.12 19.75 7.92
C HIS A 136 7.42 20.11 9.24
N ILE A 137 8.08 20.90 10.07
CA ILE A 137 7.63 21.37 11.39
C ILE A 137 7.15 22.83 11.25
#